data_e9ded2945abdb9e8ffd22c3bdb3b7819
#
_entry.id   e9ded2945abdb9e8ffd22c3bdb3b7819
#
_cell.length_a   1.000
_cell.length_b   1.000
_cell.length_c   1.000
_cell.angle_alpha   90.00
_cell.angle_beta   90.00
_cell.angle_gamma   90.00
#
_symmetry.space_group_name_H-M   'P 1'
#
loop_
_entity.id
_entity.type
_entity.pdbx_description
1 polymer ?
#
loop_
_entity_poly.entity_id
_entity_poly.type
_entity_poly.pdbx_seq_one_letter_code
_entity_poly.pdbx_strand_id
1 'polypeptide(L)'
;MPVLLLAQLSPSTLQYVILGVAALTGLAVLMHIYFQMKRSEDLEVIATELGMAFSAKEDSRLLNKLQFFPTFRLGHTSNMKNVMQMATEHGLLSVFEYSYSKTDRLTDQKYLATTDRRDFKTRTYHFTFATLEIPEFLCPHFSVRPQGFMDETLSNGMQDINFPYHPVFSNSFLLYGQDEQGIRHFFDNELMNLFATKRNAYVEAGNDVVALRLKGRQKLEDIKKFIAEADEFLGGFKHCSADPANQLV
;
A
#
# COMPACT_ATOMS: atom_id res chain seq x y z
N MET A 1 20.71 32.16 -11.75
CA MET A 1 20.46 33.58 -11.45
C MET A 1 20.01 33.88 -9.99
N PRO A 2 19.43 33.01 -9.18
CA PRO A 2 19.09 33.37 -7.78
C PRO A 2 20.29 33.50 -6.83
N VAL A 3 21.41 32.83 -7.11
CA VAL A 3 22.60 32.84 -6.23
C VAL A 3 23.32 34.19 -6.24
N LEU A 4 23.27 34.95 -7.34
CA LEU A 4 23.89 36.27 -7.47
C LEU A 4 23.17 37.37 -6.66
N LEU A 5 21.88 37.19 -6.37
CA LEU A 5 21.08 38.14 -5.57
C LEU A 5 21.45 38.08 -4.08
N LEU A 6 21.79 36.87 -3.58
CA LEU A 6 22.17 36.64 -2.18
C LEU A 6 23.55 37.23 -1.84
N ALA A 7 24.44 37.35 -2.83
CA ALA A 7 25.80 37.87 -2.65
C ALA A 7 25.85 39.40 -2.45
N GLN A 8 24.72 40.10 -2.66
CA GLN A 8 24.62 41.57 -2.50
C GLN A 8 23.96 41.99 -1.20
N LEU A 9 23.52 41.03 -0.36
CA LEU A 9 22.87 41.34 0.93
C LEU A 9 23.91 41.71 2.00
N SER A 10 23.60 42.68 2.82
CA SER A 10 24.42 42.97 3.98
C SER A 10 24.43 41.78 4.94
N PRO A 11 25.49 41.57 5.76
CA PRO A 11 25.57 40.47 6.70
C PRO A 11 24.37 40.36 7.63
N SER A 12 23.83 41.49 8.07
CA SER A 12 22.63 41.56 8.92
C SER A 12 21.37 41.10 8.18
N THR A 13 21.18 41.52 6.94
CA THR A 13 20.04 41.12 6.11
C THR A 13 20.07 39.60 5.84
N LEU A 14 21.26 39.07 5.59
CA LEU A 14 21.42 37.61 5.40
C LEU A 14 21.04 36.81 6.65
N GLN A 15 21.40 37.28 7.85
CA GLN A 15 21.00 36.66 9.11
C GLN A 15 19.49 36.65 9.30
N TYR A 16 18.78 37.75 9.01
CA TYR A 16 17.32 37.79 9.10
C TYR A 16 16.64 36.86 8.08
N VAL A 17 17.18 36.75 6.87
CA VAL A 17 16.69 35.79 5.86
C VAL A 17 16.85 34.34 6.36
N ILE A 18 18.02 34.00 6.88
CA ILE A 18 18.28 32.63 7.41
C ILE A 18 17.34 32.34 8.59
N LEU A 19 17.15 33.26 9.52
CA LEU A 19 16.21 33.09 10.63
C LEU A 19 14.78 32.95 10.15
N GLY A 20 14.35 33.72 9.18
CA GLY A 20 13.02 33.63 8.58
C GLY A 20 12.78 32.29 7.91
N VAL A 21 13.73 31.78 7.13
CA VAL A 21 13.65 30.47 6.51
C VAL A 21 13.62 29.35 7.56
N ALA A 22 14.45 29.45 8.59
CA ALA A 22 14.46 28.50 9.71
C ALA A 22 13.14 28.47 10.47
N ALA A 23 12.55 29.64 10.73
CA ALA A 23 11.25 29.77 11.39
C ALA A 23 10.11 29.17 10.52
N LEU A 24 10.10 29.44 9.22
CA LEU A 24 9.10 28.89 8.28
C LEU A 24 9.22 27.37 8.16
N THR A 25 10.45 26.84 8.07
CA THR A 25 10.67 25.37 8.03
C THR A 25 10.26 24.73 9.36
N GLY A 26 10.58 25.32 10.49
CA GLY A 26 10.13 24.86 11.81
C GLY A 26 8.61 24.82 11.92
N LEU A 27 7.92 25.89 11.49
CA LEU A 27 6.46 25.94 11.46
C LEU A 27 5.86 24.87 10.55
N ALA A 28 6.41 24.65 9.37
CA ALA A 28 5.95 23.62 8.44
C ALA A 28 6.09 22.20 9.04
N VAL A 29 7.18 21.92 9.75
CA VAL A 29 7.38 20.66 10.48
C VAL A 29 6.35 20.50 11.59
N LEU A 30 6.12 21.53 12.40
CA LEU A 30 5.12 21.49 13.47
C LEU A 30 3.71 21.26 12.93
N MET A 31 3.34 21.95 11.85
CA MET A 31 2.06 21.75 11.17
C MET A 31 1.94 20.31 10.63
N HIS A 32 3.00 19.77 10.04
CA HIS A 32 2.99 18.40 9.56
C HIS A 32 2.74 17.40 10.70
N ILE A 33 3.45 17.55 11.82
CA ILE A 33 3.27 16.72 13.02
C ILE A 33 1.83 16.85 13.54
N TYR A 34 1.32 18.06 13.66
CA TYR A 34 -0.05 18.32 14.11
C TYR A 34 -1.10 17.61 13.24
N PHE A 35 -0.99 17.70 11.90
CA PHE A 35 -1.92 17.03 11.01
C PHE A 35 -1.82 15.49 11.09
N GLN A 36 -0.63 14.95 11.32
CA GLN A 36 -0.45 13.51 11.53
C GLN A 36 -1.08 13.05 12.85
N MET A 37 -0.92 13.81 13.93
CA MET A 37 -1.54 13.50 15.22
C MET A 37 -3.06 13.59 15.13
N LYS A 38 -3.58 14.68 14.57
CA LYS A 38 -5.02 14.86 14.39
C LYS A 38 -5.64 13.73 13.57
N ARG A 39 -4.99 13.32 12.48
CA ARG A 39 -5.47 12.19 11.69
C ARG A 39 -5.49 10.88 12.49
N SER A 40 -4.51 10.66 13.36
CA SER A 40 -4.49 9.47 14.23
C SER A 40 -5.67 9.49 15.21
N GLU A 41 -5.96 10.64 15.81
CA GLU A 41 -7.12 10.86 16.70
C GLU A 41 -8.44 10.62 15.94
N ASP A 42 -8.59 11.18 14.74
CA ASP A 42 -9.79 11.00 13.92
C ASP A 42 -10.00 9.50 13.55
N LEU A 43 -8.91 8.76 13.27
CA LEU A 43 -8.98 7.31 12.99
C LEU A 43 -9.33 6.50 14.24
N GLU A 44 -8.84 6.89 15.41
CA GLU A 44 -9.20 6.28 16.69
C GLU A 44 -10.70 6.44 17.00
N VAL A 45 -11.25 7.63 16.74
CA VAL A 45 -12.70 7.87 16.86
C VAL A 45 -13.48 6.96 15.91
N ILE A 46 -13.08 6.87 14.63
CA ILE A 46 -13.72 5.98 13.65
C ILE A 46 -13.63 4.52 14.09
N ALA A 47 -12.46 4.07 14.57
CA ALA A 47 -12.28 2.71 15.08
C ALA A 47 -13.23 2.42 16.25
N THR A 48 -13.33 3.34 17.21
CA THR A 48 -14.23 3.22 18.35
C THR A 48 -15.69 3.12 17.93
N GLU A 49 -16.14 3.95 16.97
CA GLU A 49 -17.50 3.91 16.43
C GLU A 49 -17.83 2.60 15.72
N LEU A 50 -16.84 1.96 15.12
CA LEU A 50 -16.97 0.66 14.45
C LEU A 50 -16.73 -0.55 15.38
N GLY A 51 -16.41 -0.32 16.64
CA GLY A 51 -16.08 -1.38 17.60
C GLY A 51 -14.74 -2.07 17.32
N MET A 52 -13.82 -1.39 16.61
CA MET A 52 -12.48 -1.88 16.31
C MET A 52 -11.50 -1.49 17.41
N ALA A 53 -10.58 -2.37 17.75
CA ALA A 53 -9.40 -2.02 18.55
C ALA A 53 -8.49 -1.11 17.73
N PHE A 54 -7.94 -0.05 18.37
CA PHE A 54 -7.04 0.92 17.73
C PHE A 54 -5.66 0.92 18.37
N SER A 55 -4.62 1.01 17.56
CA SER A 55 -3.25 1.29 17.95
C SER A 55 -2.62 2.31 17.02
N ALA A 56 -2.14 3.44 17.57
CA ALA A 56 -1.38 4.41 16.80
C ALA A 56 -0.03 3.87 16.31
N LYS A 57 0.48 2.82 17.00
CA LYS A 57 1.77 2.18 16.73
C LYS A 57 1.62 0.97 15.80
N GLU A 58 2.74 0.53 15.28
CA GLU A 58 2.93 -0.68 14.50
C GLU A 58 2.48 -1.94 15.26
N ASP A 59 1.84 -2.85 14.56
CA ASP A 59 1.67 -4.25 14.98
C ASP A 59 2.79 -5.09 14.35
N SER A 60 3.81 -5.40 15.16
CA SER A 60 4.99 -6.17 14.70
C SER A 60 4.62 -7.60 14.27
N ARG A 61 3.58 -8.22 14.88
CA ARG A 61 3.10 -9.54 14.49
C ARG A 61 2.52 -9.51 13.07
N LEU A 62 1.65 -8.56 12.83
CA LEU A 62 1.04 -8.36 11.51
C LEU A 62 2.11 -8.00 10.46
N LEU A 63 3.00 -7.06 10.78
CA LEU A 63 4.05 -6.66 9.85
C LEU A 63 4.96 -7.82 9.45
N ASN A 64 5.32 -8.71 10.40
CA ASN A 64 6.14 -9.89 10.12
C ASN A 64 5.42 -10.86 9.16
N LYS A 65 4.09 -11.05 9.31
CA LYS A 65 3.31 -11.84 8.36
C LYS A 65 3.29 -11.21 6.95
N LEU A 66 3.23 -9.89 6.88
CA LEU A 66 3.14 -9.18 5.59
C LEU A 66 4.48 -9.06 4.86
N GLN A 67 5.62 -9.30 5.51
CA GLN A 67 6.95 -9.23 4.88
C GLN A 67 7.14 -10.23 3.72
N PHE A 68 6.28 -11.24 3.59
CA PHE A 68 6.30 -12.13 2.43
C PHE A 68 5.84 -11.43 1.15
N PHE A 69 5.00 -10.41 1.26
CA PHE A 69 4.43 -9.71 0.12
C PHE A 69 5.40 -8.71 -0.48
N PRO A 70 5.50 -8.62 -1.82
CA PRO A 70 6.39 -7.71 -2.52
C PRO A 70 6.27 -6.25 -2.07
N THR A 71 5.04 -5.75 -1.86
CA THR A 71 4.81 -4.35 -1.47
C THR A 71 5.48 -3.99 -0.14
N PHE A 72 5.52 -4.91 0.84
CA PHE A 72 6.11 -4.66 2.16
C PHE A 72 7.65 -4.79 2.18
N ARG A 73 8.25 -5.19 1.07
CA ARG A 73 9.71 -5.21 0.85
C ARG A 73 10.21 -4.03 0.04
N LEU A 74 9.31 -3.15 -0.41
CA LEU A 74 9.69 -1.99 -1.22
C LEU A 74 10.34 -0.91 -0.38
N GLY A 75 11.33 -0.23 -1.00
CA GLY A 75 11.99 0.92 -0.40
C GLY A 75 13.05 0.54 0.63
N HIS A 76 13.67 1.57 1.21
CA HIS A 76 14.73 1.46 2.22
C HIS A 76 14.25 1.82 3.62
N THR A 77 13.08 2.44 3.72
CA THR A 77 12.44 2.80 4.99
C THR A 77 10.95 2.56 4.85
N SER A 78 10.37 1.85 5.79
CA SER A 78 8.91 1.62 5.84
C SER A 78 8.37 1.94 7.23
N ASN A 79 7.08 2.26 7.30
CA ASN A 79 6.38 2.55 8.54
C ASN A 79 4.93 2.10 8.44
N MET A 80 4.49 1.31 9.42
CA MET A 80 3.08 0.93 9.67
C MET A 80 2.58 1.71 10.87
N LYS A 81 1.36 2.23 10.82
CA LYS A 81 0.73 2.97 11.92
C LYS A 81 -0.78 2.98 11.80
N ASN A 82 -1.44 3.49 12.84
CA ASN A 82 -2.90 3.63 12.88
C ASN A 82 -3.60 2.32 12.56
N VAL A 83 -3.23 1.27 13.28
CA VAL A 83 -3.76 -0.09 13.09
C VAL A 83 -5.10 -0.20 13.79
N MET A 84 -6.15 -0.53 13.03
CA MET A 84 -7.51 -0.81 13.48
C MET A 84 -7.80 -2.29 13.26
N GLN A 85 -8.28 -3.01 14.26
CA GLN A 85 -8.50 -4.46 14.19
C GLN A 85 -9.86 -4.86 14.74
N MET A 86 -10.53 -5.80 14.08
CA MET A 86 -11.75 -6.42 14.59
C MET A 86 -11.86 -7.87 14.10
N ALA A 87 -12.44 -8.71 14.95
CA ALA A 87 -12.86 -10.05 14.53
C ALA A 87 -14.17 -9.93 13.74
N THR A 88 -14.21 -10.52 12.55
CA THR A 88 -15.40 -10.62 11.71
C THR A 88 -15.77 -12.10 11.53
N GLU A 89 -16.89 -12.38 10.90
CA GLU A 89 -17.28 -13.76 10.55
C GLU A 89 -16.31 -14.45 9.58
N HIS A 90 -15.50 -13.64 8.87
CA HIS A 90 -14.53 -14.11 7.89
C HIS A 90 -13.15 -14.35 8.49
N GLY A 91 -12.80 -13.66 9.58
CA GLY A 91 -11.49 -13.75 10.20
C GLY A 91 -11.10 -12.48 10.97
N LEU A 92 -9.81 -12.26 11.18
CA LEU A 92 -9.31 -11.04 11.81
C LEU A 92 -9.03 -9.97 10.73
N LEU A 93 -9.95 -9.00 10.65
CA LEU A 93 -9.78 -7.83 9.78
C LEU A 93 -8.84 -6.83 10.45
N SER A 94 -7.80 -6.40 9.75
CA SER A 94 -6.92 -5.30 10.17
C SER A 94 -6.85 -4.24 9.08
N VAL A 95 -7.06 -2.97 9.45
CA VAL A 95 -6.92 -1.83 8.55
C VAL A 95 -5.86 -0.89 9.11
N PHE A 96 -4.89 -0.50 8.29
CA PHE A 96 -3.76 0.30 8.75
C PHE A 96 -3.21 1.20 7.65
N GLU A 97 -2.42 2.17 8.06
CA GLU A 97 -1.66 3.02 7.16
C GLU A 97 -0.23 2.51 7.04
N TYR A 98 0.22 2.40 5.80
CA TYR A 98 1.57 1.97 5.47
C TYR A 98 2.25 2.98 4.55
N SER A 99 3.51 3.25 4.80
CA SER A 99 4.32 4.07 3.92
C SER A 99 5.71 3.47 3.73
N TYR A 100 6.27 3.68 2.54
CA TYR A 100 7.66 3.37 2.28
C TYR A 100 8.32 4.47 1.45
N SER A 101 9.63 4.62 1.61
CA SER A 101 10.45 5.58 0.86
C SER A 101 11.36 4.85 -0.11
N LYS A 102 11.36 5.29 -1.37
CA LYS A 102 12.22 4.78 -2.43
C LYS A 102 13.04 5.92 -3.02
N THR A 103 14.32 5.66 -3.25
CA THR A 103 15.22 6.60 -3.90
C THR A 103 15.43 6.18 -5.34
N ASP A 104 14.91 6.96 -6.27
CA ASP A 104 15.08 6.73 -7.70
C ASP A 104 16.25 7.56 -8.23
N ARG A 105 17.03 6.98 -9.16
CA ARG A 105 17.97 7.75 -9.97
C ARG A 105 17.16 8.59 -10.97
N LEU A 106 17.44 9.87 -11.02
CA LEU A 106 16.93 10.70 -12.11
C LEU A 106 17.71 10.33 -13.39
N THR A 107 17.10 9.47 -14.22
CA THR A 107 17.62 9.08 -15.53
C THR A 107 17.13 10.00 -16.66
N ASP A 108 16.80 11.25 -16.36
CA ASP A 108 16.42 12.20 -17.39
C ASP A 108 17.65 12.54 -18.25
N GLN A 109 17.71 11.97 -19.45
CA GLN A 109 18.73 12.23 -20.49
C GLN A 109 18.93 13.73 -20.79
N LYS A 110 18.02 14.59 -20.38
CA LYS A 110 18.06 16.03 -20.61
C LYS A 110 19.06 16.76 -19.68
N TYR A 111 19.51 16.12 -18.60
CA TYR A 111 20.43 16.71 -17.62
C TYR A 111 21.84 16.07 -17.60
N LEU A 112 22.06 15.03 -18.40
CA LEU A 112 23.35 14.32 -18.45
C LEU A 112 24.50 15.13 -19.11
N ALA A 113 24.21 16.29 -19.68
CA ALA A 113 25.23 17.04 -20.44
C ALA A 113 26.08 18.01 -19.60
N THR A 114 25.77 18.30 -18.36
CA THR A 114 26.42 19.43 -17.65
C THR A 114 26.85 19.23 -16.21
N THR A 115 26.53 18.13 -15.52
CA THR A 115 26.95 18.03 -14.11
C THR A 115 27.17 16.59 -13.67
N ASP A 116 28.33 16.30 -13.12
CA ASP A 116 28.76 15.04 -12.48
C ASP A 116 28.05 14.77 -11.14
N ARG A 117 26.91 15.37 -10.91
CA ARG A 117 26.05 15.18 -9.75
C ARG A 117 24.96 14.17 -10.09
N ARG A 118 25.09 13.00 -9.52
CA ARG A 118 24.04 11.96 -9.47
C ARG A 118 22.89 12.48 -8.62
N ASP A 119 21.91 13.09 -9.22
CA ASP A 119 20.71 13.57 -8.51
C ASP A 119 19.83 12.36 -8.18
N PHE A 120 19.71 12.09 -6.90
CA PHE A 120 18.78 11.09 -6.34
C PHE A 120 17.55 11.81 -5.84
N LYS A 121 16.38 11.28 -6.17
CA LYS A 121 15.11 11.77 -5.65
C LYS A 121 14.46 10.72 -4.78
N THR A 122 14.36 10.98 -3.48
CA THR A 122 13.60 10.14 -2.57
C THR A 122 12.12 10.52 -2.65
N ARG A 123 11.27 9.52 -2.86
CA ARG A 123 9.81 9.66 -2.83
C ARG A 123 9.25 8.77 -1.74
N THR A 124 8.30 9.30 -0.97
CA THR A 124 7.55 8.53 0.02
C THR A 124 6.15 8.26 -0.52
N TYR A 125 5.77 7.00 -0.48
CA TYR A 125 4.46 6.51 -0.91
C TYR A 125 3.65 6.18 0.33
N HIS A 126 2.38 6.57 0.33
CA HIS A 126 1.46 6.35 1.44
C HIS A 126 0.25 5.58 0.97
N PHE A 127 -0.15 4.56 1.74
CA PHE A 127 -1.28 3.70 1.43
C PHE A 127 -2.13 3.44 2.67
N THR A 128 -3.38 3.09 2.44
CA THR A 128 -4.23 2.43 3.42
C THR A 128 -4.42 1.00 2.95
N PHE A 129 -4.10 0.04 3.82
CA PHE A 129 -4.30 -1.39 3.60
C PHE A 129 -5.45 -1.90 4.45
N ALA A 130 -6.14 -2.89 3.94
CA ALA A 130 -6.96 -3.81 4.72
C ALA A 130 -6.39 -5.21 4.54
N THR A 131 -6.26 -5.95 5.63
CA THR A 131 -5.85 -7.36 5.60
C THR A 131 -6.87 -8.21 6.34
N LEU A 132 -7.10 -9.40 5.83
CA LEU A 132 -7.90 -10.42 6.50
C LEU A 132 -7.02 -11.64 6.78
N GLU A 133 -6.87 -11.97 8.06
CA GLU A 133 -6.29 -13.24 8.47
C GLU A 133 -7.44 -14.25 8.60
N ILE A 134 -7.44 -15.27 7.74
CA ILE A 134 -8.51 -16.26 7.66
C ILE A 134 -8.02 -17.57 8.31
N PRO A 135 -8.56 -18.00 9.45
CA PRO A 135 -8.17 -19.26 10.08
C PRO A 135 -8.36 -20.45 9.12
N GLU A 136 -7.40 -21.36 9.14
CA GLU A 136 -7.42 -22.58 8.32
C GLU A 136 -7.42 -22.35 6.79
N PHE A 137 -7.25 -21.10 6.37
CA PHE A 137 -7.09 -20.73 4.96
C PHE A 137 -5.65 -20.98 4.52
N LEU A 138 -5.49 -21.59 3.36
CA LEU A 138 -4.19 -21.79 2.75
C LEU A 138 -4.30 -21.43 1.26
N CYS A 139 -3.65 -20.36 0.87
CA CYS A 139 -3.61 -19.95 -0.53
C CYS A 139 -2.17 -19.87 -1.06
N PRO A 140 -1.97 -20.06 -2.37
CA PRO A 140 -0.68 -19.82 -2.99
C PRO A 140 -0.28 -18.34 -2.87
N HIS A 141 1.03 -18.07 -2.93
CA HIS A 141 1.51 -16.70 -2.94
C HIS A 141 1.28 -16.06 -4.31
N PHE A 142 0.46 -15.02 -4.36
CA PHE A 142 0.19 -14.27 -5.58
C PHE A 142 0.03 -12.76 -5.32
N SER A 143 0.10 -12.01 -6.41
CA SER A 143 -0.11 -10.57 -6.45
C SER A 143 -0.99 -10.23 -7.65
N VAL A 144 -2.12 -9.56 -7.40
CA VAL A 144 -3.04 -9.04 -8.41
C VAL A 144 -3.00 -7.53 -8.42
N ARG A 145 -2.87 -6.93 -9.59
CA ARG A 145 -2.91 -5.47 -9.76
C ARG A 145 -3.71 -5.07 -10.99
N PRO A 146 -4.39 -3.91 -10.98
CA PRO A 146 -5.07 -3.40 -12.16
C PRO A 146 -4.12 -3.21 -13.34
N GLN A 147 -4.57 -3.52 -14.56
CA GLN A 147 -3.82 -3.21 -15.79
C GLN A 147 -3.62 -1.69 -15.95
N GLY A 148 -2.52 -1.30 -16.62
CA GLY A 148 -2.19 0.10 -16.86
C GLY A 148 -1.50 0.81 -15.69
N PHE A 149 -1.24 0.10 -14.60
CA PHE A 149 -0.47 0.63 -13.49
C PHE A 149 1.00 0.23 -13.66
N MET A 150 1.82 1.17 -14.10
CA MET A 150 3.27 0.97 -14.27
C MET A 150 3.98 1.03 -12.91
N ASP A 151 3.92 -0.07 -12.16
CA ASP A 151 4.81 -0.30 -11.03
C ASP A 151 5.76 -1.45 -11.41
N GLU A 152 6.81 -1.10 -12.13
CA GLU A 152 7.81 -2.05 -12.66
C GLU A 152 8.51 -2.88 -11.56
N THR A 153 8.37 -2.44 -10.30
CA THR A 153 9.06 -3.06 -9.17
C THR A 153 8.42 -4.35 -8.67
N LEU A 154 7.17 -4.61 -8.99
CA LEU A 154 6.43 -5.76 -8.46
C LEU A 154 6.47 -7.00 -9.34
N SER A 155 6.83 -6.87 -10.61
CA SER A 155 6.84 -8.04 -11.51
C SER A 155 8.11 -8.90 -11.40
N ASN A 156 9.24 -8.35 -10.95
CA ASN A 156 10.53 -9.04 -10.80
C ASN A 156 10.85 -10.06 -11.92
N GLY A 157 10.40 -9.81 -13.15
CA GLY A 157 10.56 -10.73 -14.28
C GLY A 157 9.58 -11.91 -14.31
N MET A 158 8.59 -11.96 -13.41
CA MET A 158 7.52 -12.96 -13.46
C MET A 158 6.57 -12.67 -14.62
N GLN A 159 6.12 -13.76 -15.29
CA GLN A 159 5.11 -13.65 -16.35
C GLN A 159 3.74 -13.42 -15.72
N ASP A 160 2.92 -12.65 -16.44
CA ASP A 160 1.50 -12.48 -16.12
C ASP A 160 0.73 -13.78 -16.39
N ILE A 161 -0.04 -14.24 -15.40
CA ILE A 161 -0.87 -15.44 -15.47
C ILE A 161 -2.24 -15.06 -16.02
N ASN A 162 -2.50 -15.44 -17.27
CA ASN A 162 -3.75 -15.11 -17.96
C ASN A 162 -4.72 -16.28 -18.00
N PHE A 163 -6.02 -15.98 -17.95
CA PHE A 163 -7.13 -16.94 -18.09
C PHE A 163 -7.91 -16.67 -19.37
N PRO A 164 -7.64 -17.40 -20.47
CA PRO A 164 -8.32 -17.19 -21.75
C PRO A 164 -9.85 -17.35 -21.68
N TYR A 165 -10.33 -18.18 -20.73
CA TYR A 165 -11.76 -18.42 -20.51
C TYR A 165 -12.44 -17.34 -19.64
N HIS A 166 -11.67 -16.42 -19.03
CA HIS A 166 -12.19 -15.30 -18.26
C HIS A 166 -11.56 -13.97 -18.73
N PRO A 167 -11.91 -13.48 -19.93
CA PRO A 167 -11.26 -12.31 -20.54
C PRO A 167 -11.50 -11.01 -19.76
N VAL A 168 -12.59 -10.90 -19.00
CA VAL A 168 -12.89 -9.72 -18.17
C VAL A 168 -11.83 -9.55 -17.09
N PHE A 169 -11.44 -10.63 -16.41
CA PHE A 169 -10.37 -10.61 -15.41
C PHE A 169 -9.02 -10.33 -16.08
N SER A 170 -8.64 -11.12 -17.09
CA SER A 170 -7.33 -11.04 -17.74
C SER A 170 -7.07 -9.70 -18.44
N ASN A 171 -8.13 -9.02 -18.93
CA ASN A 171 -8.01 -7.69 -19.52
C ASN A 171 -8.02 -6.55 -18.49
N SER A 172 -8.37 -6.83 -17.24
CA SER A 172 -8.48 -5.81 -16.18
C SER A 172 -7.33 -5.88 -15.19
N PHE A 173 -6.73 -7.05 -15.02
CA PHE A 173 -5.73 -7.31 -14.01
C PHE A 173 -4.49 -8.01 -14.56
N LEU A 174 -3.37 -7.79 -13.89
CA LEU A 174 -2.14 -8.54 -14.02
C LEU A 174 -1.99 -9.41 -12.78
N LEU A 175 -1.81 -10.70 -12.96
CA LEU A 175 -1.67 -11.69 -11.89
C LEU A 175 -0.27 -12.30 -11.94
N TYR A 176 0.44 -12.25 -10.83
CA TYR A 176 1.80 -12.77 -10.70
C TYR A 176 1.92 -13.72 -9.51
N GLY A 177 2.73 -14.74 -9.64
CA GLY A 177 3.14 -15.62 -8.56
C GLY A 177 4.11 -16.67 -9.06
N GLN A 178 4.75 -17.38 -8.14
CA GLN A 178 5.77 -18.38 -8.49
C GLN A 178 5.15 -19.74 -8.82
N ASP A 179 4.11 -20.11 -8.10
CA ASP A 179 3.37 -21.37 -8.32
C ASP A 179 2.20 -21.12 -9.27
N GLU A 180 2.49 -21.06 -10.58
CA GLU A 180 1.47 -20.85 -11.60
C GLU A 180 0.37 -21.93 -11.57
N GLN A 181 0.73 -23.20 -11.33
CA GLN A 181 -0.23 -24.29 -11.31
C GLN A 181 -1.17 -24.18 -10.12
N GLY A 182 -0.64 -23.94 -8.92
CA GLY A 182 -1.46 -23.73 -7.72
C GLY A 182 -2.35 -22.48 -7.85
N ILE A 183 -1.82 -21.40 -8.43
CA ILE A 183 -2.60 -20.19 -8.68
C ILE A 183 -3.73 -20.43 -9.68
N ARG A 184 -3.48 -21.14 -10.77
CA ARG A 184 -4.52 -21.49 -11.77
C ARG A 184 -5.62 -22.36 -11.17
N HIS A 185 -5.27 -23.23 -10.23
CA HIS A 185 -6.24 -24.04 -9.52
C HIS A 185 -7.04 -23.22 -8.50
N PHE A 186 -6.38 -22.30 -7.82
CA PHE A 186 -7.00 -21.42 -6.81
C PHE A 186 -7.94 -20.38 -7.41
N PHE A 187 -7.65 -19.87 -8.61
CA PHE A 187 -8.44 -18.84 -9.30
C PHE A 187 -9.58 -19.48 -10.08
N ASP A 188 -10.69 -19.76 -9.41
CA ASP A 188 -11.92 -20.18 -10.03
C ASP A 188 -12.73 -19.01 -10.63
N ASN A 189 -13.89 -19.30 -11.23
CA ASN A 189 -14.75 -18.27 -11.80
C ASN A 189 -15.33 -17.33 -10.75
N GLU A 190 -15.57 -17.81 -9.53
CA GLU A 190 -16.15 -16.99 -8.44
C GLU A 190 -15.15 -15.95 -7.98
N LEU A 191 -13.89 -16.35 -7.74
CA LEU A 191 -12.82 -15.42 -7.36
C LEU A 191 -12.54 -14.42 -8.48
N MET A 192 -12.48 -14.83 -9.73
CA MET A 192 -12.27 -13.90 -10.85
C MET A 192 -13.44 -12.92 -11.02
N ASN A 193 -14.69 -13.36 -10.78
CA ASN A 193 -15.87 -12.48 -10.77
C ASN A 193 -15.83 -11.51 -9.58
N LEU A 194 -15.35 -11.94 -8.40
CA LEU A 194 -15.14 -11.07 -7.24
C LEU A 194 -14.21 -9.90 -7.59
N PHE A 195 -13.08 -10.17 -8.25
CA PHE A 195 -12.19 -9.12 -8.76
C PHE A 195 -12.87 -8.17 -9.75
N ALA A 196 -13.78 -8.67 -10.58
CA ALA A 196 -14.51 -7.84 -11.55
C ALA A 196 -15.39 -6.77 -10.87
N THR A 197 -15.81 -6.99 -9.62
CA THR A 197 -16.57 -6.00 -8.82
C THR A 197 -15.71 -4.83 -8.34
N LYS A 198 -14.37 -5.01 -8.21
CA LYS A 198 -13.47 -4.01 -7.63
C LYS A 198 -12.20 -3.82 -8.49
N ARG A 199 -12.40 -3.25 -9.68
CA ARG A 199 -11.37 -3.12 -10.72
C ARG A 199 -10.12 -2.31 -10.34
N ASN A 200 -10.17 -1.55 -9.26
CA ASN A 200 -9.06 -0.76 -8.73
C ASN A 200 -8.34 -1.42 -7.55
N ALA A 201 -8.66 -2.69 -7.26
CA ALA A 201 -8.06 -3.44 -6.17
C ALA A 201 -6.65 -3.90 -6.50
N TYR A 202 -5.74 -3.72 -5.55
CA TYR A 202 -4.44 -4.36 -5.46
C TYR A 202 -4.52 -5.39 -4.36
N VAL A 203 -4.25 -6.63 -4.69
CA VAL A 203 -4.34 -7.73 -3.73
C VAL A 203 -3.03 -8.50 -3.74
N GLU A 204 -2.52 -8.75 -2.55
CA GLU A 204 -1.43 -9.68 -2.30
C GLU A 204 -1.94 -10.73 -1.32
N ALA A 205 -1.74 -12.00 -1.61
CA ALA A 205 -2.20 -13.08 -0.77
C ALA A 205 -1.14 -14.19 -0.65
N GLY A 206 -1.21 -14.91 0.46
CA GLY A 206 -0.33 -16.05 0.72
C GLY A 206 -0.55 -16.59 2.12
N ASN A 207 -0.46 -17.91 2.27
CA ASN A 207 -0.76 -18.61 3.52
C ASN A 207 -2.18 -18.30 4.02
N ASP A 208 -2.29 -17.73 5.23
CA ASP A 208 -3.54 -17.41 5.93
C ASP A 208 -3.94 -15.92 5.80
N VAL A 209 -3.26 -15.14 4.95
CA VAL A 209 -3.46 -13.68 4.87
C VAL A 209 -3.73 -13.23 3.45
N VAL A 210 -4.77 -12.40 3.31
CA VAL A 210 -5.05 -11.63 2.09
C VAL A 210 -4.96 -10.13 2.42
N ALA A 211 -4.20 -9.39 1.64
CA ALA A 211 -4.01 -7.95 1.77
C ALA A 211 -4.61 -7.21 0.58
N LEU A 212 -5.45 -6.23 0.84
CA LEU A 212 -6.09 -5.35 -0.13
C LEU A 212 -5.59 -3.92 0.06
N ARG A 213 -5.28 -3.23 -1.01
CA ARG A 213 -5.19 -1.78 -1.06
C ARG A 213 -5.86 -1.22 -2.31
N LEU A 214 -6.30 0.02 -2.22
CA LEU A 214 -6.63 0.84 -3.37
C LEU A 214 -5.47 1.79 -3.68
N LYS A 215 -5.63 2.68 -4.65
CA LYS A 215 -4.61 3.66 -4.99
C LYS A 215 -4.45 4.69 -3.86
N GLY A 216 -3.25 4.75 -3.28
CA GLY A 216 -2.89 5.76 -2.29
C GLY A 216 -3.53 5.56 -0.91
N ARG A 217 -3.44 6.61 -0.10
CA ARG A 217 -4.00 6.67 1.25
C ARG A 217 -5.47 7.09 1.19
N GLN A 218 -6.35 6.37 1.88
CA GLN A 218 -7.76 6.70 1.91
C GLN A 218 -8.00 7.99 2.71
N LYS A 219 -8.97 8.79 2.27
CA LYS A 219 -9.41 9.95 3.03
C LYS A 219 -10.21 9.52 4.26
N LEU A 220 -10.25 10.36 5.31
CA LEU A 220 -11.00 10.06 6.52
C LEU A 220 -12.49 9.83 6.26
N GLU A 221 -13.07 10.63 5.37
CA GLU A 221 -14.48 10.51 4.97
C GLU A 221 -14.83 9.18 4.30
N ASP A 222 -13.85 8.55 3.64
CA ASP A 222 -14.02 7.29 2.89
C ASP A 222 -13.63 6.04 3.71
N ILE A 223 -13.03 6.22 4.89
CA ILE A 223 -12.46 5.10 5.67
C ILE A 223 -13.52 4.08 6.08
N LYS A 224 -14.67 4.53 6.59
CA LYS A 224 -15.76 3.60 7.00
C LYS A 224 -16.26 2.78 5.83
N LYS A 225 -16.44 3.43 4.67
CA LYS A 225 -16.84 2.76 3.45
C LYS A 225 -15.76 1.78 2.98
N PHE A 226 -14.48 2.18 3.03
CA PHE A 226 -13.37 1.31 2.68
C PHE A 226 -13.30 0.07 3.57
N ILE A 227 -13.50 0.21 4.90
CA ILE A 227 -13.51 -0.92 5.85
C ILE A 227 -14.62 -1.92 5.50
N ALA A 228 -15.85 -1.43 5.31
CA ALA A 228 -16.99 -2.29 4.96
C ALA A 228 -16.78 -3.03 3.62
N GLU A 229 -16.38 -2.29 2.59
CA GLU A 229 -16.09 -2.87 1.27
C GLU A 229 -14.89 -3.84 1.28
N ALA A 230 -13.91 -3.61 2.17
CA ALA A 230 -12.77 -4.49 2.32
C ALA A 230 -13.15 -5.79 3.02
N ASP A 231 -13.97 -5.74 4.08
CA ASP A 231 -14.44 -6.94 4.78
C ASP A 231 -15.25 -7.83 3.83
N GLU A 232 -16.21 -7.26 3.09
CA GLU A 232 -16.99 -7.98 2.09
C GLU A 232 -16.12 -8.60 1.00
N PHE A 233 -15.22 -7.81 0.41
CA PHE A 233 -14.35 -8.27 -0.68
C PHE A 233 -13.36 -9.35 -0.20
N LEU A 234 -12.70 -9.14 0.94
CA LEU A 234 -11.73 -10.09 1.48
C LEU A 234 -12.44 -11.35 2.02
N GLY A 235 -13.64 -11.21 2.57
CA GLY A 235 -14.47 -12.33 3.00
C GLY A 235 -14.82 -13.29 1.86
N GLY A 236 -14.95 -12.79 0.63
CA GLY A 236 -15.19 -13.60 -0.54
C GLY A 236 -14.11 -14.65 -0.82
N PHE A 237 -12.87 -14.42 -0.37
CA PHE A 237 -11.78 -15.41 -0.49
C PHE A 237 -12.03 -16.68 0.34
N LYS A 238 -12.75 -16.59 1.43
CA LYS A 238 -13.08 -17.74 2.27
C LYS A 238 -13.94 -18.77 1.51
N HIS A 239 -14.83 -18.31 0.67
CA HIS A 239 -15.70 -19.20 -0.12
C HIS A 239 -14.90 -19.98 -1.17
N CYS A 240 -13.91 -19.33 -1.81
CA CYS A 240 -13.06 -19.98 -2.81
C CYS A 240 -12.12 -21.05 -2.25
N SER A 241 -11.81 -21.04 -0.93
CA SER A 241 -10.97 -22.05 -0.28
C SER A 241 -11.75 -23.21 0.31
N ALA A 242 -13.06 -23.05 0.51
CA ALA A 242 -13.91 -24.05 1.15
C ALA A 242 -14.36 -25.19 0.21
N ASP A 243 -14.03 -25.12 -1.08
CA ASP A 243 -14.34 -26.20 -2.01
C ASP A 243 -13.44 -27.42 -1.73
N PRO A 244 -14.00 -28.59 -1.32
CA PRO A 244 -13.24 -29.81 -1.06
C PRO A 244 -12.39 -30.28 -2.25
N ALA A 245 -12.75 -29.88 -3.49
CA ALA A 245 -11.97 -30.17 -4.68
C ALA A 245 -10.60 -29.48 -4.67
N ASN A 246 -10.43 -28.39 -3.91
CA ASN A 246 -9.18 -27.64 -3.76
C ASN A 246 -8.25 -28.19 -2.66
N GLN A 247 -8.70 -29.16 -1.88
CA GLN A 247 -7.93 -29.74 -0.76
C GLN A 247 -7.24 -31.08 -1.10
N LEU A 248 -7.46 -31.62 -2.31
CA LEU A 248 -6.93 -32.93 -2.72
C LEU A 248 -5.91 -32.76 -3.86
N VAL A 249 -4.70 -32.24 -3.55
CA VAL A 249 -3.48 -32.60 -4.30
C VAL A 249 -2.29 -32.62 -3.33
#